data_5301a9f82f94cab7f99f43ecf31d1a2c
#
_entry.id   5301a9f82f94cab7f99f43ecf31d1a2c
#
_cell.length_a   1.000
_cell.length_b   1.000
_cell.length_c   1.000
_cell.angle_alpha   90.00
_cell.angle_beta   90.00
_cell.angle_gamma   90.00
#
_symmetry.space_group_name_H-M   'P 1'
#
loop_
_entity.id
_entity.type
_entity.pdbx_description
1 polymer ?
#
loop_
_entity_poly.entity_id
_entity_poly.type
_entity_poly.pdbx_seq_one_letter_code
_entity_poly.pdbx_strand_id
1 'polypeptide(L)'
;ARRDTTTTYTIFGSGANEWVADEAPIGFFGGPLFSVEGRLAFGGAISTSRDSSKVRTLTLKGNYTRQLNHHHQLKAGGEFVLSNLDLKYGSQNEFLPGGNYWSLMDVDPYRLSFFAQDKLEYKGFVAIAGLNLDYIDPNGDWYVVDQYNDDFFSSNYTAASEGTFEKIKLDPQIELSPRLALSHPITETSKLYFNYGHYLQMPIAQDLYRVRRGFSEEVLTIGDPNLPM
;
A
#
# COMPACT_ATOMS: atom_id res chain seq x y z
N ALA A 1 -14.69 15.57 -1.68
CA ALA A 1 -16.10 15.98 -1.64
C ALA A 1 -16.52 16.02 -0.18
N ARG A 2 -17.07 17.18 0.25
CA ARG A 2 -17.57 17.32 1.61
C ARG A 2 -18.78 16.41 1.75
N ARG A 3 -18.75 15.48 2.67
CA ARG A 3 -19.90 14.64 2.94
C ARG A 3 -21.01 15.46 3.59
N ASP A 4 -22.22 15.14 3.19
CA ASP A 4 -23.37 15.65 3.89
C ASP A 4 -23.53 14.87 5.19
N THR A 5 -23.25 15.53 6.31
CA THR A 5 -23.34 14.95 7.66
C THR A 5 -24.77 14.73 8.12
N THR A 6 -25.75 15.17 7.34
CA THR A 6 -27.18 15.01 7.67
C THR A 6 -27.79 13.74 7.07
N THR A 7 -27.07 13.04 6.20
CA THR A 7 -27.60 11.82 5.57
C THR A 7 -27.68 10.69 6.59
N THR A 8 -28.85 10.13 6.74
CA THR A 8 -29.11 8.97 7.60
C THR A 8 -29.25 7.72 6.75
N TYR A 9 -28.62 6.64 7.18
CA TYR A 9 -28.70 5.33 6.53
C TYR A 9 -29.47 4.36 7.42
N THR A 10 -30.51 3.76 6.90
CA THR A 10 -31.30 2.75 7.60
C THR A 10 -30.97 1.37 7.05
N ILE A 11 -30.57 0.47 7.93
CA ILE A 11 -30.30 -0.92 7.60
C ILE A 11 -31.50 -1.74 8.03
N PHE A 12 -31.97 -2.59 7.14
CA PHE A 12 -33.15 -3.47 7.37
C PHE A 12 -34.49 -2.81 7.53
N GLY A 13 -34.71 -1.60 7.11
CA GLY A 13 -36.08 -1.04 7.00
C GLY A 13 -36.95 -1.05 8.25
N SER A 14 -36.50 -1.63 9.34
CA SER A 14 -37.25 -1.79 10.60
C SER A 14 -36.80 -0.81 11.68
N GLY A 15 -36.02 0.19 11.34
CA GLY A 15 -35.51 1.16 12.29
C GLY A 15 -34.49 0.60 13.28
N ALA A 16 -34.00 -0.61 13.06
CA ALA A 16 -33.08 -1.25 13.99
C ALA A 16 -31.71 -0.62 13.99
N ASN A 17 -31.24 -0.09 12.82
CA ASN A 17 -29.91 0.50 12.70
C ASN A 17 -29.93 1.73 11.78
N GLU A 18 -30.17 2.87 12.36
CA GLU A 18 -30.00 4.16 11.70
C GLU A 18 -28.58 4.68 11.95
N TRP A 19 -27.93 5.10 10.87
CA TRP A 19 -26.60 5.63 10.91
C TRP A 19 -26.55 7.01 10.28
N VAL A 20 -26.03 7.97 11.02
CA VAL A 20 -25.71 9.28 10.47
C VAL A 20 -24.44 9.15 9.62
N ALA A 21 -24.28 10.00 8.61
CA ALA A 21 -23.13 9.92 7.70
C ALA A 21 -21.76 10.00 8.40
N ASP A 22 -21.69 10.70 9.54
CA ASP A 22 -20.48 10.78 10.36
C ASP A 22 -20.18 9.48 11.10
N GLU A 23 -21.21 8.72 11.46
CA GLU A 23 -21.10 7.43 12.13
C GLU A 23 -20.98 6.29 11.13
N ALA A 24 -21.40 6.52 9.89
CA ALA A 24 -21.28 5.62 8.76
C ALA A 24 -20.22 6.15 7.77
N PRO A 25 -18.95 5.96 8.07
CA PRO A 25 -17.87 6.52 7.28
C PRO A 25 -17.78 5.93 5.87
N ILE A 26 -16.83 6.44 5.10
CA ILE A 26 -16.55 5.99 3.73
C ILE A 26 -16.44 4.46 3.70
N GLY A 27 -17.05 3.84 2.71
CA GLY A 27 -17.13 2.37 2.60
C GLY A 27 -18.33 1.74 3.25
N PHE A 28 -19.19 2.52 3.90
CA PHE A 28 -20.46 2.02 4.35
C PHE A 28 -21.42 1.85 3.18
N PHE A 29 -21.94 0.66 3.02
CA PHE A 29 -22.92 0.30 2.01
C PHE A 29 -24.32 0.20 2.61
N GLY A 30 -24.80 1.27 3.19
CA GLY A 30 -26.16 1.42 3.63
C GLY A 30 -26.94 2.19 2.57
N GLY A 31 -27.35 1.54 1.55
CA GLY A 31 -28.26 2.07 0.56
C GLY A 31 -29.68 1.56 0.78
N PRO A 32 -30.64 2.06 0.03
CA PRO A 32 -31.97 1.43 0.01
C PRO A 32 -31.77 -0.05 -0.29
N LEU A 33 -32.41 -0.89 0.51
CA LEU A 33 -32.45 -2.32 0.29
C LEU A 33 -33.18 -2.54 -1.02
N PHE A 34 -32.48 -2.74 -2.08
CA PHE A 34 -33.05 -3.28 -3.29
C PHE A 34 -32.60 -4.71 -3.42
N SER A 35 -33.54 -5.50 -3.71
CA SER A 35 -33.36 -6.91 -3.93
C SER A 35 -33.88 -7.27 -5.31
N VAL A 36 -33.29 -8.27 -5.91
CA VAL A 36 -33.89 -8.90 -7.08
C VAL A 36 -35.10 -9.72 -6.58
N GLU A 37 -36.27 -9.29 -6.92
CA GLU A 37 -37.53 -9.94 -6.52
C GLU A 37 -37.76 -10.06 -5.00
N GLY A 38 -37.19 -9.15 -4.22
CA GLY A 38 -37.31 -9.14 -2.77
C GLY A 38 -36.56 -10.23 -2.02
N ARG A 39 -35.66 -10.97 -2.68
CA ARG A 39 -35.01 -12.15 -2.08
C ARG A 39 -33.61 -11.93 -1.63
N LEU A 40 -32.90 -11.03 -2.26
CA LEU A 40 -31.51 -10.72 -1.95
C LEU A 40 -31.32 -9.21 -1.88
N ALA A 41 -30.94 -8.73 -0.72
CA ALA A 41 -30.51 -7.36 -0.54
C ALA A 41 -29.06 -7.18 -0.99
N PHE A 42 -28.81 -6.17 -1.80
CA PHE A 42 -27.47 -5.75 -2.18
C PHE A 42 -27.01 -4.61 -1.29
N GLY A 43 -25.75 -4.66 -0.93
CA GLY A 43 -25.10 -3.60 -0.18
C GLY A 43 -25.40 -3.64 1.31
N GLY A 44 -24.48 -4.04 2.10
CA GLY A 44 -24.39 -3.81 3.53
C GLY A 44 -25.51 -4.28 4.44
N ALA A 45 -26.48 -5.02 3.93
CA ALA A 45 -27.60 -5.47 4.75
C ALA A 45 -27.17 -6.38 5.92
N ILE A 46 -26.07 -7.10 5.74
CA ILE A 46 -25.53 -8.04 6.75
C ILE A 46 -24.18 -7.57 7.25
N SER A 47 -23.43 -6.79 6.47
CA SER A 47 -22.11 -6.34 6.80
C SER A 47 -21.98 -4.84 6.52
N THR A 48 -21.43 -4.12 7.45
CA THR A 48 -21.18 -2.69 7.33
C THR A 48 -19.67 -2.45 7.33
N SER A 49 -19.15 -2.00 6.20
CA SER A 49 -17.77 -1.52 6.14
C SER A 49 -17.69 -0.09 6.65
N ARG A 50 -16.69 0.19 7.43
CA ARG A 50 -16.38 1.52 7.96
C ARG A 50 -14.96 1.87 7.62
N ASP A 51 -14.74 3.10 7.22
CA ASP A 51 -13.43 3.60 6.85
C ASP A 51 -13.30 5.07 7.25
N SER A 52 -12.40 5.35 8.19
CA SER A 52 -12.02 6.70 8.60
C SER A 52 -10.57 7.02 8.24
N SER A 53 -10.00 6.27 7.32
CA SER A 53 -8.60 6.38 6.91
C SER A 53 -8.28 7.75 6.33
N LYS A 54 -7.05 8.19 6.58
CA LYS A 54 -6.47 9.40 6.01
C LYS A 54 -5.13 9.04 5.38
N VAL A 55 -5.00 9.33 4.10
CA VAL A 55 -3.74 9.16 3.37
C VAL A 55 -3.32 10.50 2.81
N ARG A 56 -2.07 10.86 3.10
CA ARG A 56 -1.43 12.04 2.55
C ARG A 56 -0.12 11.63 1.91
N THR A 57 0.11 12.04 0.70
CA THR A 57 1.36 11.75 -0.01
C THR A 57 1.90 13.02 -0.63
N LEU A 58 3.16 13.31 -0.33
CA LEU A 58 3.93 14.36 -0.98
C LEU A 58 4.93 13.69 -1.92
N THR A 59 4.86 14.02 -3.21
CA THR A 59 5.80 13.52 -4.20
C THR A 59 6.52 14.70 -4.85
N LEU A 60 7.84 14.66 -4.82
CA LEU A 60 8.72 15.58 -5.56
C LEU A 60 9.49 14.77 -6.60
N LYS A 61 9.44 15.18 -7.85
CA LYS A 61 10.10 14.49 -8.96
C LYS A 61 10.84 15.46 -9.88
N GLY A 62 12.07 15.10 -10.20
CA GLY A 62 12.89 15.85 -11.15
C GLY A 62 13.51 14.93 -12.18
N ASN A 63 13.52 15.36 -13.45
CA ASN A 63 14.18 14.65 -14.54
C ASN A 63 15.03 15.61 -15.36
N TYR A 64 16.19 15.14 -15.74
CA TYR A 64 17.13 15.85 -16.59
C TYR A 64 17.49 14.97 -17.79
N THR A 65 17.43 15.52 -18.99
CA THR A 65 17.85 14.84 -20.21
C THR A 65 18.75 15.76 -21.01
N ARG A 66 19.89 15.25 -21.44
CA ARG A 66 20.87 16.00 -22.23
C ARG A 66 21.47 15.11 -23.32
N GLN A 67 21.49 15.62 -24.52
CA GLN A 67 22.33 15.07 -25.61
C GLN A 67 23.76 15.51 -25.37
N LEU A 68 24.65 14.57 -25.06
CA LEU A 68 26.08 14.87 -24.81
C LEU A 68 26.83 15.04 -26.10
N ASN A 69 26.55 14.20 -27.10
CA ASN A 69 27.10 14.25 -28.45
C ASN A 69 26.16 13.51 -29.42
N HIS A 70 26.58 13.31 -30.68
CA HIS A 70 25.76 12.64 -31.68
C HIS A 70 25.38 11.18 -31.36
N HIS A 71 26.08 10.56 -30.39
CA HIS A 71 25.90 9.15 -30.06
C HIS A 71 25.33 8.94 -28.66
N HIS A 72 25.55 9.85 -27.73
CA HIS A 72 25.22 9.68 -26.32
C HIS A 72 24.12 10.64 -25.84
N GLN A 73 23.12 10.08 -25.24
CA GLN A 73 22.07 10.84 -24.56
C GLN A 73 21.97 10.38 -23.09
N LEU A 74 22.34 11.28 -22.21
CA LEU A 74 22.22 11.07 -20.77
C LEU A 74 20.82 11.45 -20.30
N LYS A 75 20.23 10.58 -19.50
CA LYS A 75 19.00 10.87 -18.74
C LYS A 75 19.24 10.51 -17.27
N ALA A 76 18.95 11.44 -16.37
CA ALA A 76 19.02 11.23 -14.93
C ALA A 76 17.80 11.84 -14.25
N GLY A 77 17.46 11.35 -13.09
CA GLY A 77 16.35 11.90 -12.34
C GLY A 77 16.28 11.35 -10.94
N GLY A 78 15.38 11.94 -10.19
CA GLY A 78 15.10 11.50 -8.83
C GLY A 78 13.65 11.73 -8.46
N GLU A 79 13.20 10.96 -7.51
CA GLU A 79 11.86 11.04 -6.92
C GLU A 79 11.99 10.91 -5.40
N PHE A 80 11.32 11.80 -4.69
CA PHE A 80 11.10 11.72 -3.26
C PHE A 80 9.62 11.56 -2.99
N VAL A 81 9.25 10.57 -2.22
CA VAL A 81 7.88 10.29 -1.81
C VAL A 81 7.83 10.20 -0.29
N LEU A 82 7.06 11.07 0.33
CA LEU A 82 6.72 11.02 1.74
C LEU A 82 5.25 10.64 1.85
N SER A 83 4.95 9.59 2.59
CA SER A 83 3.58 9.13 2.82
C SER A 83 3.25 9.22 4.31
N ASN A 84 2.08 9.76 4.62
CA ASN A 84 1.47 9.68 5.95
C ASN A 84 0.21 8.82 5.82
N LEU A 85 0.24 7.65 6.45
CA LEU A 85 -0.75 6.59 6.30
C LEU A 85 -1.42 6.33 7.65
N ASP A 86 -2.49 7.06 7.93
CA ASP A 86 -3.37 6.83 9.09
C ASP A 86 -4.60 6.06 8.58
N LEU A 87 -4.52 4.72 8.62
CA LEU A 87 -5.58 3.86 8.12
C LEU A 87 -6.34 3.22 9.28
N LYS A 88 -7.63 3.41 9.24
CA LYS A 88 -8.57 2.78 10.18
C LYS A 88 -9.82 2.38 9.44
N TYR A 89 -9.89 1.13 9.10
CA TYR A 89 -11.04 0.57 8.40
C TYR A 89 -11.39 -0.82 8.92
N GLY A 90 -12.63 -1.24 8.72
CA GLY A 90 -13.08 -2.53 9.21
C GLY A 90 -14.48 -2.88 8.79
N SER A 91 -14.98 -3.97 9.33
CA SER A 91 -16.35 -4.40 9.21
C SER A 91 -16.96 -4.55 10.60
N GLN A 92 -18.15 -4.02 10.76
CA GLN A 92 -18.92 -4.16 11.97
C GLN A 92 -20.31 -4.66 11.64
N ASN A 93 -20.72 -5.74 12.28
CA ASN A 93 -22.01 -6.35 12.11
C ASN A 93 -22.60 -6.69 13.47
N GLU A 94 -23.75 -6.13 13.79
CA GLU A 94 -24.41 -6.35 15.07
C GLU A 94 -24.98 -7.76 15.20
N PHE A 95 -25.35 -8.37 14.07
CA PHE A 95 -25.96 -9.69 14.06
C PHE A 95 -24.95 -10.84 14.07
N LEU A 96 -23.74 -10.57 13.60
CA LEU A 96 -22.64 -11.53 13.52
C LEU A 96 -21.36 -10.92 14.10
N PRO A 97 -21.32 -10.60 15.39
CA PRO A 97 -20.21 -9.86 15.97
C PRO A 97 -18.86 -10.60 15.87
N GLY A 98 -18.87 -11.93 15.84
CA GLY A 98 -17.63 -12.72 15.64
C GLY A 98 -16.92 -12.50 14.30
N GLY A 99 -17.59 -11.87 13.33
CA GLY A 99 -16.99 -11.48 12.06
C GLY A 99 -16.47 -10.03 12.03
N ASN A 100 -16.61 -9.29 13.12
CA ASN A 100 -16.13 -7.92 13.20
C ASN A 100 -14.61 -7.88 13.25
N TYR A 101 -14.04 -6.91 12.55
CA TYR A 101 -12.62 -6.67 12.57
C TYR A 101 -12.28 -5.20 12.34
N TRP A 102 -11.12 -4.80 12.78
CA TRP A 102 -10.49 -3.51 12.50
C TRP A 102 -9.09 -3.73 11.95
N SER A 103 -8.75 -2.96 10.95
CA SER A 103 -7.39 -2.84 10.42
C SER A 103 -6.87 -1.46 10.75
N LEU A 104 -5.73 -1.43 11.42
CA LEU A 104 -5.07 -0.21 11.86
C LEU A 104 -3.69 -0.12 11.24
N MET A 105 -3.31 1.07 10.84
CA MET A 105 -1.96 1.39 10.36
C MET A 105 -1.72 2.88 10.54
N ASP A 106 -0.67 3.23 11.24
CA ASP A 106 -0.25 4.62 11.46
C ASP A 106 1.26 4.69 11.29
N VAL A 107 1.68 5.08 10.11
CA VAL A 107 3.10 5.10 9.70
C VAL A 107 3.38 6.20 8.68
N ASP A 108 4.61 6.69 8.71
CA ASP A 108 5.10 7.79 7.88
C ASP A 108 6.32 7.40 7.03
N PRO A 109 6.26 6.35 6.22
CA PRO A 109 7.40 5.92 5.42
C PRO A 109 7.76 6.95 4.35
N TYR A 110 9.05 6.99 4.01
CA TYR A 110 9.50 7.76 2.87
C TYR A 110 10.43 6.97 1.95
N ARG A 111 10.43 7.36 0.69
CA ARG A 111 11.25 6.75 -0.35
C ARG A 111 12.00 7.81 -1.14
N LEU A 112 13.25 7.51 -1.41
CA LEU A 112 14.10 8.24 -2.34
C LEU A 112 14.50 7.29 -3.47
N SER A 113 14.27 7.70 -4.70
CA SER A 113 14.69 6.96 -5.89
C SER A 113 15.54 7.85 -6.76
N PHE A 114 16.68 7.36 -7.22
CA PHE A 114 17.54 8.04 -8.18
C PHE A 114 17.85 7.11 -9.32
N PHE A 115 17.83 7.63 -10.53
CA PHE A 115 18.23 6.88 -11.68
C PHE A 115 19.16 7.69 -12.59
N ALA A 116 20.05 6.98 -13.26
CA ALA A 116 20.87 7.51 -14.35
C ALA A 116 20.94 6.48 -15.46
N GLN A 117 20.82 6.92 -16.69
CA GLN A 117 20.96 6.07 -17.87
C GLN A 117 21.66 6.82 -19.01
N ASP A 118 22.43 6.08 -19.78
CA ASP A 118 22.99 6.54 -21.05
C ASP A 118 22.39 5.74 -22.20
N LYS A 119 21.98 6.44 -23.22
CA LYS A 119 21.55 5.86 -24.49
C LYS A 119 22.63 6.13 -25.53
N LEU A 120 23.25 5.07 -26.01
CA LEU A 120 24.20 5.07 -27.09
C LEU A 120 23.52 4.71 -28.40
N GLU A 121 23.71 5.53 -29.43
CA GLU A 121 23.25 5.26 -30.77
C GLU A 121 24.44 5.30 -31.75
N TYR A 122 24.68 4.20 -32.46
CA TYR A 122 25.75 4.12 -33.44
C TYR A 122 25.38 3.21 -34.61
N LYS A 123 25.30 3.76 -35.82
CA LYS A 123 25.02 3.03 -37.08
C LYS A 123 23.83 2.05 -36.96
N GLY A 124 22.73 2.49 -36.36
CA GLY A 124 21.52 1.69 -36.16
C GLY A 124 21.55 0.78 -34.94
N PHE A 125 22.72 0.55 -34.33
CA PHE A 125 22.82 -0.08 -33.00
C PHE A 125 22.39 0.92 -31.94
N VAL A 126 21.53 0.48 -31.03
CA VAL A 126 21.10 1.26 -29.86
C VAL A 126 21.37 0.45 -28.60
N ALA A 127 22.07 1.04 -27.67
CA ALA A 127 22.26 0.50 -26.34
C ALA A 127 21.76 1.49 -25.28
N ILE A 128 21.06 1.00 -24.28
CA ILE A 128 20.68 1.78 -23.09
C ILE A 128 21.21 1.05 -21.89
N ALA A 129 22.11 1.69 -21.14
CA ALA A 129 22.60 1.19 -19.88
C ALA A 129 22.16 2.15 -18.78
N GLY A 130 21.64 1.65 -17.68
CA GLY A 130 21.14 2.46 -16.59
C GLY A 130 21.22 1.77 -15.24
N LEU A 131 21.22 2.60 -14.22
CA LEU A 131 21.14 2.17 -12.82
C LEU A 131 20.02 2.92 -12.14
N ASN A 132 19.29 2.23 -11.28
CA ASN A 132 18.33 2.81 -10.35
C ASN A 132 18.77 2.47 -8.92
N LEU A 133 18.75 3.47 -8.05
CA LEU A 133 19.01 3.34 -6.62
C LEU A 133 17.74 3.73 -5.88
N ASP A 134 17.19 2.80 -5.12
CA ASP A 134 16.06 3.02 -4.25
C ASP A 134 16.50 2.96 -2.79
N TYR A 135 16.12 3.96 -2.01
CA TYR A 135 16.27 4.03 -0.57
C TYR A 135 14.87 4.15 0.03
N ILE A 136 14.52 3.22 0.89
CA ILE A 136 13.21 3.14 1.51
C ILE A 136 13.39 3.09 3.01
N ASP A 137 12.80 4.05 3.71
CA ASP A 137 12.85 4.14 5.16
C ASP A 137 11.43 4.03 5.71
N PRO A 138 11.16 3.00 6.52
CA PRO A 138 9.89 2.85 7.22
C PRO A 138 9.58 3.98 8.20
N ASN A 139 10.62 4.69 8.66
CA ASN A 139 10.56 5.85 9.56
C ASN A 139 9.78 5.58 10.84
N GLY A 140 10.08 4.47 11.50
CA GLY A 140 9.39 4.11 12.73
C GLY A 140 9.97 2.90 13.44
N ASP A 141 9.31 2.59 14.54
CA ASP A 141 9.58 1.38 15.32
C ASP A 141 8.44 0.37 15.07
N TRP A 142 8.79 -0.90 15.02
CA TRP A 142 7.83 -1.97 14.85
C TRP A 142 8.04 -3.08 15.86
N TYR A 143 7.02 -3.84 16.12
CA TYR A 143 7.09 -5.01 16.96
C TYR A 143 8.06 -6.04 16.40
N VAL A 144 8.74 -6.77 17.28
CA VAL A 144 9.53 -7.94 16.88
C VAL A 144 8.55 -9.03 16.47
N VAL A 145 8.43 -9.26 15.16
CA VAL A 145 7.55 -10.28 14.59
C VAL A 145 8.37 -11.49 14.22
N ASP A 146 8.23 -12.55 15.00
CA ASP A 146 8.79 -13.88 14.73
C ASP A 146 7.64 -14.88 14.63
N GLN A 147 7.75 -15.88 13.75
CA GLN A 147 6.72 -16.91 13.59
C GLN A 147 6.46 -17.73 14.87
N TYR A 148 7.37 -17.70 15.82
CA TYR A 148 7.26 -18.36 17.14
C TYR A 148 7.03 -17.39 18.27
N ASN A 149 6.74 -16.11 17.99
CA ASN A 149 6.46 -15.12 19.01
C ASN A 149 5.08 -15.36 19.61
N ASP A 150 5.04 -15.61 20.91
CA ASP A 150 3.79 -15.84 21.65
C ASP A 150 3.08 -14.54 22.05
N ASP A 151 3.70 -13.37 21.89
CA ASP A 151 3.17 -12.10 22.36
C ASP A 151 1.77 -11.81 21.79
N PHE A 152 1.63 -11.87 20.46
CA PHE A 152 0.38 -11.55 19.78
C PHE A 152 -0.61 -12.70 19.65
N PHE A 153 -0.13 -13.93 19.61
CA PHE A 153 -0.92 -15.11 19.27
C PHE A 153 -1.04 -16.10 20.42
N SER A 154 -0.71 -15.66 21.63
CA SER A 154 -0.88 -16.48 22.84
C SER A 154 -2.27 -16.32 23.44
N SER A 155 -2.68 -17.32 24.24
CA SER A 155 -3.93 -17.26 25.00
C SER A 155 -3.94 -16.18 26.08
N ASN A 156 -2.78 -15.65 26.43
CA ASN A 156 -2.60 -14.62 27.47
C ASN A 156 -2.54 -13.21 26.89
N TYR A 157 -2.66 -13.08 25.56
CA TYR A 157 -2.65 -11.79 24.90
C TYR A 157 -3.82 -10.93 25.38
N THR A 158 -3.54 -9.68 25.68
CA THR A 158 -4.52 -8.62 25.93
C THR A 158 -4.07 -7.34 25.22
N ALA A 159 -4.98 -6.51 24.74
CA ALA A 159 -4.63 -5.24 24.11
C ALA A 159 -3.80 -4.32 25.04
N ALA A 160 -3.97 -4.45 26.36
CA ALA A 160 -3.19 -3.70 27.33
C ALA A 160 -1.73 -4.19 27.43
N SER A 161 -1.45 -5.46 27.12
CA SER A 161 -0.08 -6.00 27.16
C SER A 161 0.80 -5.54 26.00
N GLU A 162 0.23 -5.07 24.91
CA GLU A 162 1.01 -4.61 23.74
C GLU A 162 1.98 -3.46 24.06
N GLY A 163 1.66 -2.63 25.04
CA GLY A 163 2.55 -1.58 25.52
C GLY A 163 3.86 -2.07 26.11
N THR A 164 3.93 -3.36 26.47
CA THR A 164 5.11 -4.00 27.06
C THR A 164 5.92 -4.80 26.03
N PHE A 165 5.38 -5.01 24.81
CA PHE A 165 6.05 -5.79 23.78
C PHE A 165 7.27 -5.05 23.24
N GLU A 166 8.30 -5.83 22.94
CA GLU A 166 9.53 -5.28 22.39
C GLU A 166 9.29 -4.69 20.99
N LYS A 167 9.80 -3.49 20.80
CA LYS A 167 9.84 -2.82 19.49
C LYS A 167 11.27 -2.57 19.09
N ILE A 168 11.55 -2.78 17.83
CA ILE A 168 12.82 -2.46 17.22
C ILE A 168 12.66 -1.32 16.25
N LYS A 169 13.68 -0.49 16.16
CA LYS A 169 13.76 0.49 15.09
C LYS A 169 13.96 -0.23 13.77
N LEU A 170 13.15 0.13 12.79
CA LEU A 170 13.27 -0.45 11.46
C LEU A 170 14.46 0.17 10.71
N ASP A 171 15.22 -0.68 10.05
CA ASP A 171 16.33 -0.27 9.21
C ASP A 171 15.86 0.12 7.81
N PRO A 172 16.45 1.15 7.22
CA PRO A 172 16.17 1.48 5.83
C PRO A 172 16.71 0.41 4.89
N GLN A 173 16.01 0.18 3.80
CA GLN A 173 16.40 -0.73 2.74
C GLN A 173 17.00 0.06 1.58
N ILE A 174 18.09 -0.45 1.02
CA ILE A 174 18.80 0.16 -0.12
C ILE A 174 18.92 -0.87 -1.21
N GLU A 175 18.38 -0.55 -2.39
CA GLU A 175 18.39 -1.46 -3.53
C GLU A 175 18.96 -0.81 -4.78
N LEU A 176 19.78 -1.58 -5.48
CA LEU A 176 20.40 -1.17 -6.73
C LEU A 176 19.91 -2.05 -7.88
N SER A 177 19.28 -1.42 -8.86
CA SER A 177 18.64 -2.07 -9.99
C SER A 177 19.34 -1.70 -11.32
N PRO A 178 20.26 -2.53 -11.83
CA PRO A 178 20.84 -2.33 -13.15
C PRO A 178 19.85 -2.68 -14.26
N ARG A 179 19.95 -1.95 -15.38
CA ARG A 179 19.15 -2.15 -16.59
C ARG A 179 20.01 -2.03 -17.81
N LEU A 180 19.81 -2.94 -18.77
CA LEU A 180 20.48 -2.96 -20.05
C LEU A 180 19.47 -3.30 -21.15
N ALA A 181 19.39 -2.47 -22.15
CA ALA A 181 18.62 -2.75 -23.35
C ALA A 181 19.50 -2.58 -24.60
N LEU A 182 19.46 -3.53 -25.49
CA LEU A 182 20.21 -3.52 -26.75
C LEU A 182 19.23 -3.70 -27.90
N SER A 183 19.45 -2.98 -28.98
CA SER A 183 18.75 -3.16 -30.24
C SER A 183 19.76 -3.10 -31.38
N HIS A 184 19.72 -4.10 -32.24
CA HIS A 184 20.59 -4.18 -33.42
C HIS A 184 19.80 -4.56 -34.69
N PRO A 185 19.88 -3.80 -35.75
CA PRO A 185 19.30 -4.19 -37.02
C PRO A 185 20.09 -5.35 -37.62
N ILE A 186 19.41 -6.43 -37.99
CA ILE A 186 20.00 -7.58 -38.66
C ILE A 186 19.86 -7.42 -40.19
N THR A 187 18.69 -6.96 -40.62
CA THR A 187 18.38 -6.64 -42.01
C THR A 187 17.59 -5.33 -42.06
N GLU A 188 17.26 -4.84 -43.26
CA GLU A 188 16.41 -3.66 -43.41
C GLU A 188 15.01 -3.85 -42.79
N THR A 189 14.55 -5.08 -42.67
CA THR A 189 13.20 -5.40 -42.16
C THR A 189 13.18 -6.12 -40.83
N SER A 190 14.35 -6.47 -40.27
CA SER A 190 14.42 -7.21 -39.01
C SER A 190 15.41 -6.61 -38.00
N LYS A 191 15.02 -6.62 -36.73
CA LYS A 191 15.83 -6.14 -35.61
C LYS A 191 15.86 -7.15 -34.49
N LEU A 192 17.00 -7.28 -33.81
CA LEU A 192 17.17 -8.03 -32.58
C LEU A 192 17.04 -7.09 -31.40
N TYR A 193 16.30 -7.51 -30.39
CA TYR A 193 16.17 -6.81 -29.11
C TYR A 193 16.61 -7.73 -27.98
N PHE A 194 17.36 -7.16 -27.06
CA PHE A 194 17.72 -7.80 -25.80
C PHE A 194 17.46 -6.83 -24.66
N ASN A 195 16.76 -7.28 -23.62
CA ASN A 195 16.53 -6.51 -22.42
C ASN A 195 16.91 -7.34 -21.19
N TYR A 196 17.65 -6.72 -20.32
CA TYR A 196 17.98 -7.25 -19.00
C TYR A 196 17.74 -6.16 -17.95
N GLY A 197 17.16 -6.51 -16.81
CA GLY A 197 16.99 -5.55 -15.73
C GLY A 197 16.50 -6.21 -14.47
N HIS A 198 16.90 -5.63 -13.35
CA HIS A 198 16.32 -5.91 -12.06
C HIS A 198 15.14 -4.97 -11.86
N TYR A 199 14.01 -5.55 -11.50
CA TYR A 199 12.78 -4.83 -11.19
C TYR A 199 12.33 -5.25 -9.80
N LEU A 200 12.32 -4.29 -8.90
CA LEU A 200 11.89 -4.49 -7.53
C LEU A 200 10.47 -3.99 -7.38
N GLN A 201 9.70 -4.72 -6.66
CA GLN A 201 8.36 -4.33 -6.27
C GLN A 201 8.28 -4.28 -4.75
N MET A 202 8.10 -3.10 -4.22
CA MET A 202 7.85 -2.93 -2.80
C MET A 202 6.53 -3.62 -2.41
N PRO A 203 6.52 -4.40 -1.33
CA PRO A 203 5.27 -4.91 -0.76
C PRO A 203 4.30 -3.77 -0.48
N ILE A 204 3.01 -4.05 -0.53
CA ILE A 204 2.02 -3.02 -0.21
C ILE A 204 2.10 -2.65 1.27
N ALA A 205 1.88 -1.38 1.59
CA ALA A 205 1.99 -0.88 2.96
C ALA A 205 1.12 -1.66 3.97
N GLN A 206 0.02 -2.24 3.53
CA GLN A 206 -0.83 -3.07 4.37
C GLN A 206 -0.17 -4.38 4.81
N ASP A 207 0.69 -4.96 4.00
CA ASP A 207 1.39 -6.20 4.36
C ASP A 207 2.56 -5.90 5.30
N LEU A 208 3.11 -4.69 5.21
CA LEU A 208 4.22 -4.24 6.05
C LEU A 208 3.76 -3.75 7.44
N TYR A 209 2.68 -2.96 7.51
CA TYR A 209 2.39 -2.17 8.70
C TYR A 209 0.97 -2.34 9.25
N ARG A 210 0.17 -3.24 8.72
CA ARG A 210 -1.20 -3.44 9.17
C ARG A 210 -1.26 -4.27 10.44
N VAL A 211 -2.04 -3.80 11.41
CA VAL A 211 -2.52 -4.65 12.52
C VAL A 211 -4.02 -4.84 12.36
N ARG A 212 -4.44 -6.08 12.13
CA ARG A 212 -5.86 -6.45 12.03
C ARG A 212 -6.32 -7.10 13.31
N ARG A 213 -7.36 -6.53 13.92
CA ARG A 213 -7.93 -6.99 15.17
C ARG A 213 -9.31 -7.57 14.96
N GLY A 214 -9.66 -8.57 15.76
CA GLY A 214 -10.99 -9.14 15.81
C GLY A 214 -11.92 -8.40 16.78
N PHE A 215 -13.05 -9.01 17.05
CA PHE A 215 -14.10 -8.44 17.90
C PHE A 215 -13.68 -8.27 19.37
N SER A 216 -12.92 -9.21 19.90
CA SER A 216 -12.40 -9.18 21.28
C SER A 216 -11.02 -8.51 21.37
N GLU A 217 -10.69 -7.68 20.38
CA GLU A 217 -9.42 -6.97 20.25
C GLU A 217 -8.20 -7.88 19.99
N GLU A 218 -8.40 -9.19 19.86
CA GLU A 218 -7.35 -10.13 19.49
C GLU A 218 -6.71 -9.75 18.14
N VAL A 219 -5.40 -9.95 18.04
CA VAL A 219 -4.69 -9.73 16.76
C VAL A 219 -4.88 -10.91 15.84
N LEU A 220 -5.51 -10.67 14.70
CA LEU A 220 -5.74 -11.67 13.66
C LEU A 220 -4.59 -11.72 12.65
N THR A 221 -3.98 -10.57 12.40
CA THR A 221 -2.86 -10.45 11.45
C THR A 221 -2.03 -9.23 11.85
N ILE A 222 -0.72 -9.39 11.79
CA ILE A 222 0.24 -8.30 11.95
C ILE A 222 1.14 -8.27 10.71
N GLY A 223 1.43 -7.08 10.21
CA GLY A 223 2.35 -6.87 9.10
C GLY A 223 3.81 -7.08 9.55
N ASP A 224 4.68 -7.38 8.61
CA ASP A 224 6.11 -7.48 8.84
C ASP A 224 6.86 -6.50 7.92
N PRO A 225 7.39 -5.39 8.48
CA PRO A 225 8.15 -4.42 7.70
C PRO A 225 9.48 -4.93 7.13
N ASN A 226 9.97 -6.07 7.61
CA ASN A 226 11.21 -6.69 7.13
C ASN A 226 11.01 -7.59 5.91
N LEU A 227 9.80 -7.64 5.36
CA LEU A 227 9.56 -8.39 4.12
C LEU A 227 10.48 -7.86 3.02
N PRO A 228 11.22 -8.76 2.33
CA PRO A 228 12.12 -8.35 1.25
C PRO A 228 11.34 -7.80 0.05
N MET A 229 11.97 -6.87 -0.63
CA MET A 229 11.50 -6.32 -1.91
C MET A 229 11.70 -7.27 -3.07
#